data_c2fcc3d5256dc4160fd8ea953f35f679
#
_entry.id   c2fcc3d5256dc4160fd8ea953f35f679
#
_cell.length_a   1.000
_cell.length_b   1.000
_cell.length_c   1.000
_cell.angle_alpha   90.00
_cell.angle_beta   90.00
_cell.angle_gamma   90.00
#
_symmetry.space_group_name_H-M   'P 1'
#
loop_
_entity.id
_entity.type
_entity.pdbx_description
1 polymer ?
#
loop_
_entity_poly.entity_id
_entity_poly.type
_entity_poly.pdbx_seq_one_letter_code
_entity_poly.pdbx_strand_id
1 'polypeptide(L)'
;MRSVLLVNGEMIATCWSSIVLIATLAGAKYPNLVSAQWALESGWGQHTSGVHNYFGMKGGGTSISTQEYINGRYVTVYDSFKNYNSPEESVQDLVDKWHKDYRGYKGVNRAATREEAAWMLAAQGYATSPTYASTLIRLMNRNSVPVPSNLDDDKTRESYRCS
;
A
#
# COMPACT_ATOMS: atom_id res chain seq x y z
N MET A 1 13.92 6.97 12.61
CA MET A 1 12.48 7.07 12.35
C MET A 1 12.19 8.19 11.38
N ARG A 2 11.35 7.93 10.42
CA ARG A 2 11.01 8.91 9.39
C ARG A 2 10.04 9.95 9.94
N SER A 3 10.26 11.22 9.61
CA SER A 3 9.33 12.29 9.95
C SER A 3 8.03 12.15 9.16
N VAL A 4 6.93 12.60 9.76
CA VAL A 4 5.64 12.70 9.06
C VAL A 4 5.76 13.69 7.92
N LEU A 5 5.27 13.34 6.75
CA LEU A 5 5.25 14.23 5.60
C LEU A 5 4.20 15.31 5.80
N LEU A 6 4.60 16.57 5.63
CA LEU A 6 3.72 17.71 5.77
C LEU A 6 3.67 18.51 4.48
N VAL A 7 2.52 19.11 4.22
CA VAL A 7 2.33 20.13 3.19
C VAL A 7 1.77 21.36 3.87
N ASN A 8 2.49 22.49 3.75
CA ASN A 8 2.10 23.74 4.43
C ASN A 8 1.90 23.58 5.93
N GLY A 9 2.70 22.72 6.59
CA GLY A 9 2.60 22.45 8.02
C GLY A 9 1.50 21.49 8.45
N GLU A 10 0.75 20.92 7.52
CA GLU A 10 -0.32 19.96 7.80
C GLU A 10 0.06 18.55 7.36
N MET A 11 -0.39 17.55 8.13
CA MET A 11 -0.25 16.15 7.73
C MET A 11 -1.02 15.88 6.45
N ILE A 12 -0.42 15.13 5.53
CA ILE A 12 -1.10 14.71 4.31
C ILE A 12 -2.13 13.62 4.66
N ALA A 13 -3.39 13.86 4.32
CA ALA A 13 -4.44 12.85 4.36
C ALA A 13 -4.21 11.79 3.28
N THR A 14 -4.78 10.60 3.43
CA THR A 14 -4.64 9.53 2.44
C THR A 14 -5.67 9.64 1.33
N CYS A 15 -5.19 9.60 0.10
CA CYS A 15 -5.95 9.47 -1.12
C CYS A 15 -5.01 8.91 -2.19
N TRP A 16 -5.49 8.65 -3.39
CA TRP A 16 -4.63 8.09 -4.44
C TRP A 16 -3.36 8.90 -4.66
N SER A 17 -3.50 10.22 -4.84
CA SER A 17 -2.35 11.09 -5.16
C SER A 17 -1.39 11.25 -4.00
N SER A 18 -1.87 11.38 -2.76
CA SER A 18 -0.97 11.48 -1.61
C SER A 18 -0.18 10.19 -1.39
N ILE A 19 -0.79 9.04 -1.62
CA ILE A 19 -0.08 7.75 -1.54
C ILE A 19 0.98 7.66 -2.65
N VAL A 20 0.69 8.13 -3.87
CA VAL A 20 1.70 8.20 -4.93
C VAL A 20 2.90 9.03 -4.48
N LEU A 21 2.66 10.20 -3.89
CA LEU A 21 3.73 11.06 -3.38
C LEU A 21 4.58 10.34 -2.31
N ILE A 22 3.93 9.77 -1.31
CA ILE A 22 4.61 9.07 -0.22
C ILE A 22 5.39 7.86 -0.75
N ALA A 23 4.81 7.11 -1.66
CA ALA A 23 5.46 5.95 -2.26
C ALA A 23 6.69 6.34 -3.10
N THR A 24 6.60 7.45 -3.82
CA THR A 24 7.74 8.00 -4.58
C THR A 24 8.88 8.38 -3.63
N LEU A 25 8.56 9.07 -2.53
CA LEU A 25 9.54 9.41 -1.51
C LEU A 25 10.18 8.18 -0.86
N ALA A 26 9.43 7.10 -0.74
CA ALA A 26 9.94 5.84 -0.20
C ALA A 26 10.81 5.06 -1.20
N GLY A 27 10.84 5.45 -2.46
CA GLY A 27 11.65 4.81 -3.50
C GLY A 27 10.93 3.74 -4.30
N ALA A 28 9.61 3.73 -4.33
CA ALA A 28 8.84 2.80 -5.15
C ALA A 28 9.05 3.11 -6.64
N LYS A 29 9.39 2.08 -7.41
CA LYS A 29 9.49 2.22 -8.88
C LYS A 29 8.11 2.46 -9.50
N TYR A 30 7.07 1.88 -8.91
CA TYR A 30 5.69 2.00 -9.40
C TYR A 30 4.76 2.55 -8.30
N PRO A 31 4.82 3.87 -8.05
CA PRO A 31 4.02 4.47 -6.97
C PRO A 31 2.51 4.30 -7.15
N ASN A 32 2.01 4.31 -8.39
CA ASN A 32 0.59 4.08 -8.65
C ASN A 32 0.16 2.65 -8.29
N LEU A 33 1.07 1.69 -8.31
CA LEU A 33 0.77 0.34 -7.82
C LEU A 33 0.57 0.33 -6.30
N VAL A 34 1.34 1.12 -5.57
CA VAL A 34 1.13 1.28 -4.12
C VAL A 34 -0.25 1.86 -3.85
N SER A 35 -0.66 2.88 -4.61
CA SER A 35 -2.01 3.45 -4.47
C SER A 35 -3.11 2.46 -4.84
N ALA A 36 -2.88 1.62 -5.85
CA ALA A 36 -3.84 0.57 -6.21
C ALA A 36 -4.00 -0.45 -5.08
N GLN A 37 -2.91 -0.85 -4.45
CA GLN A 37 -2.95 -1.74 -3.28
C GLN A 37 -3.66 -1.05 -2.09
N TRP A 38 -3.35 0.22 -1.83
CA TRP A 38 -4.03 0.99 -0.80
C TRP A 38 -5.55 1.02 -1.03
N ALA A 39 -5.98 1.31 -2.25
CA ALA A 39 -7.40 1.36 -2.60
C ALA A 39 -8.08 0.00 -2.40
N LEU A 40 -7.45 -1.06 -2.88
CA LEU A 40 -8.01 -2.42 -2.81
C LEU A 40 -7.99 -2.98 -1.39
N GLU A 41 -6.85 -2.88 -0.70
CA GLU A 41 -6.66 -3.50 0.61
C GLU A 41 -7.37 -2.76 1.75
N SER A 42 -7.50 -1.45 1.65
CA SER A 42 -8.11 -0.63 2.70
C SER A 42 -9.45 -0.01 2.32
N GLY A 43 -10.02 -0.41 1.18
CA GLY A 43 -11.24 0.21 0.69
C GLY A 43 -11.09 1.73 0.58
N TRP A 44 -10.06 2.19 -0.13
CA TRP A 44 -9.74 3.61 -0.30
C TRP A 44 -9.49 4.33 1.02
N GLY A 45 -8.81 3.65 1.95
CA GLY A 45 -8.42 4.20 3.24
C GLY A 45 -9.50 4.13 4.32
N GLN A 46 -10.68 3.58 4.03
CA GLN A 46 -11.80 3.54 4.97
C GLN A 46 -11.68 2.40 6.01
N HIS A 47 -10.96 1.33 5.69
CA HIS A 47 -10.88 0.13 6.51
C HIS A 47 -9.43 -0.30 6.66
N THR A 48 -8.85 -0.05 7.83
CA THR A 48 -7.49 -0.47 8.14
C THR A 48 -7.50 -1.64 9.11
N SER A 49 -6.53 -2.55 8.95
CA SER A 49 -6.42 -3.73 9.83
C SER A 49 -5.80 -3.41 11.18
N GLY A 50 -5.06 -2.35 11.27
CA GLY A 50 -4.48 -1.78 12.49
C GLY A 50 -4.40 -0.28 12.31
N VAL A 51 -3.81 0.43 13.29
CA VAL A 51 -3.66 1.88 13.19
C VAL A 51 -2.77 2.22 11.98
N HIS A 52 -3.28 2.99 11.04
CA HIS A 52 -2.62 3.36 9.79
C HIS A 52 -2.09 2.17 8.97
N ASN A 53 -2.65 0.98 9.17
CA ASN A 53 -2.25 -0.21 8.44
C ASN A 53 -3.15 -0.42 7.22
N TYR A 54 -2.73 0.14 6.08
CA TYR A 54 -3.51 0.14 4.84
C TYR A 54 -3.27 -1.09 3.97
N PHE A 55 -2.29 -1.92 4.29
CA PHE A 55 -1.86 -3.03 3.44
C PHE A 55 -1.98 -4.41 4.11
N GLY A 56 -2.66 -4.47 5.24
CA GLY A 56 -2.87 -5.73 5.95
C GLY A 56 -1.58 -6.37 6.49
N MET A 57 -0.63 -5.57 6.90
CA MET A 57 0.64 -6.08 7.42
C MET A 57 0.46 -6.76 8.77
N LYS A 58 0.81 -8.03 8.86
CA LYS A 58 0.74 -8.80 10.09
C LYS A 58 1.92 -8.49 11.01
N GLY A 59 1.67 -8.57 12.31
CA GLY A 59 2.67 -8.29 13.34
C GLY A 59 2.02 -7.94 14.66
N GLY A 60 2.82 -7.65 15.69
CA GLY A 60 2.31 -7.20 16.98
C GLY A 60 1.58 -5.87 16.87
N GLY A 61 0.42 -5.73 17.49
CA GLY A 61 -0.39 -4.51 17.44
C GLY A 61 -1.85 -4.79 17.72
N THR A 62 -2.71 -4.61 16.72
CA THR A 62 -4.14 -4.83 16.84
C THR A 62 -4.49 -6.28 16.52
N SER A 63 -5.21 -6.94 17.43
CA SER A 63 -5.72 -8.29 17.22
C SER A 63 -7.14 -8.25 16.70
N ILE A 64 -7.39 -8.94 15.59
CA ILE A 64 -8.70 -9.00 14.93
C ILE A 64 -9.13 -10.46 14.82
N SER A 65 -10.38 -10.76 15.20
CA SER A 65 -10.95 -12.08 15.03
C SER A 65 -11.75 -12.16 13.74
N THR A 66 -11.59 -13.27 13.02
CA THR A 66 -12.35 -13.56 11.80
C THR A 66 -12.87 -14.98 11.88
N GLN A 67 -13.90 -15.30 11.08
CA GLN A 67 -14.42 -16.64 10.94
C GLN A 67 -13.86 -17.27 9.67
N GLU A 68 -13.26 -18.45 9.81
CA GLU A 68 -12.79 -19.23 8.66
C GLU A 68 -13.48 -20.60 8.65
N TYR A 69 -13.80 -21.09 7.44
CA TYR A 69 -14.38 -22.41 7.26
C TYR A 69 -13.27 -23.44 7.09
N ILE A 70 -13.05 -24.25 8.12
CA ILE A 70 -11.96 -25.23 8.17
C ILE A 70 -12.54 -26.60 8.52
N ASN A 71 -12.24 -27.60 7.70
CA ASN A 71 -12.65 -28.99 7.92
C ASN A 71 -14.15 -29.14 8.21
N GLY A 72 -14.98 -28.45 7.41
CA GLY A 72 -16.43 -28.59 7.48
C GLY A 72 -17.13 -27.77 8.57
N ARG A 73 -16.43 -26.85 9.22
CA ARG A 73 -17.02 -25.96 10.24
C ARG A 73 -16.35 -24.60 10.28
N TYR A 74 -17.09 -23.62 10.83
CA TYR A 74 -16.54 -22.28 11.07
C TYR A 74 -15.70 -22.26 12.34
N VAL A 75 -14.50 -21.69 12.23
CA VAL A 75 -13.56 -21.56 13.35
C VAL A 75 -13.19 -20.08 13.48
N THR A 76 -13.17 -19.58 14.70
CA THR A 76 -12.68 -18.23 14.97
C THR A 76 -11.16 -18.23 14.92
N VAL A 77 -10.59 -17.38 14.07
CA VAL A 77 -9.16 -17.21 13.92
C VAL A 77 -8.79 -15.79 14.33
N TYR A 78 -7.69 -15.65 15.06
CA TYR A 78 -7.16 -14.37 15.52
C TYR A 78 -5.89 -14.05 14.76
N ASP A 79 -5.88 -12.92 14.07
CA ASP A 79 -4.68 -12.37 13.43
C ASP A 79 -4.30 -11.07 14.11
N SER A 80 -3.00 -10.85 14.24
CA SER A 80 -2.45 -9.62 14.78
C SER A 80 -1.84 -8.79 13.66
N PHE A 81 -2.16 -7.50 13.62
CA PHE A 81 -1.74 -6.57 12.58
C PHE A 81 -0.91 -5.45 13.18
N LYS A 82 0.10 -5.00 12.43
CA LYS A 82 0.96 -3.90 12.85
C LYS A 82 0.17 -2.60 13.02
N ASN A 83 0.59 -1.80 13.99
CA ASN A 83 0.17 -0.40 14.14
C ASN A 83 1.30 0.50 13.68
N TYR A 84 0.97 1.57 12.99
CA TYR A 84 1.91 2.57 12.51
C TYR A 84 1.54 3.94 13.06
N ASN A 85 2.53 4.83 13.18
CA ASN A 85 2.29 6.19 13.68
C ASN A 85 1.73 7.13 12.59
N SER A 86 1.90 6.75 11.32
CA SER A 86 1.47 7.58 10.20
C SER A 86 1.26 6.74 8.95
N PRO A 87 0.52 7.27 7.95
CA PRO A 87 0.44 6.63 6.62
C PRO A 87 1.80 6.43 5.97
N GLU A 88 2.73 7.37 6.16
CA GLU A 88 4.08 7.26 5.59
C GLU A 88 4.83 6.05 6.11
N GLU A 89 4.72 5.75 7.41
CA GLU A 89 5.36 4.56 7.98
C GLU A 89 4.81 3.28 7.38
N SER A 90 3.52 3.22 7.15
CA SER A 90 2.86 2.07 6.50
C SER A 90 3.36 1.87 5.07
N VAL A 91 3.41 2.94 4.29
CA VAL A 91 3.92 2.90 2.92
C VAL A 91 5.41 2.54 2.91
N GLN A 92 6.19 3.13 3.82
CA GLN A 92 7.62 2.85 3.90
C GLN A 92 7.87 1.37 4.19
N ASP A 93 7.12 0.76 5.10
CA ASP A 93 7.25 -0.67 5.41
C ASP A 93 6.96 -1.53 4.18
N LEU A 94 5.92 -1.22 3.42
CA LEU A 94 5.62 -1.93 2.18
C LEU A 94 6.74 -1.78 1.15
N VAL A 95 7.19 -0.56 0.89
CA VAL A 95 8.21 -0.29 -0.13
C VAL A 95 9.57 -0.86 0.29
N ASP A 96 9.89 -0.86 1.58
CA ASP A 96 11.09 -1.52 2.10
C ASP A 96 11.07 -3.03 1.78
N LYS A 97 9.91 -3.67 1.86
CA LYS A 97 9.77 -5.07 1.47
C LYS A 97 10.00 -5.28 -0.03
N TRP A 98 9.57 -4.34 -0.85
CA TRP A 98 9.87 -4.37 -2.29
C TRP A 98 11.38 -4.25 -2.54
N HIS A 99 12.06 -3.34 -1.84
CA HIS A 99 13.52 -3.14 -1.98
C HIS A 99 14.33 -4.34 -1.53
N LYS A 100 13.89 -5.01 -0.47
CA LYS A 100 14.59 -6.16 0.10
C LYS A 100 14.25 -7.49 -0.56
N ASP A 101 13.40 -7.49 -1.57
CA ASP A 101 12.87 -8.72 -2.15
C ASP A 101 12.31 -9.67 -1.09
N TYR A 102 11.61 -9.10 -0.12
CA TYR A 102 11.03 -9.87 0.97
C TYR A 102 10.04 -10.91 0.42
N ARG A 103 9.89 -12.01 1.14
CA ARG A 103 8.98 -13.10 0.74
C ARG A 103 7.58 -12.55 0.44
N GLY A 104 7.09 -12.83 -0.77
CA GLY A 104 5.81 -12.32 -1.27
C GLY A 104 5.94 -11.03 -2.11
N TYR A 105 7.11 -10.40 -2.12
CA TYR A 105 7.34 -9.12 -2.80
C TYR A 105 8.53 -9.16 -3.76
N LYS A 106 9.08 -10.35 -4.03
CA LYS A 106 10.30 -10.49 -4.83
C LYS A 106 10.10 -9.94 -6.24
N GLY A 107 11.05 -9.13 -6.66
CA GLY A 107 11.11 -8.58 -8.01
C GLY A 107 10.19 -7.40 -8.29
N VAL A 108 9.29 -7.07 -7.39
CA VAL A 108 8.25 -6.04 -7.62
C VAL A 108 8.87 -4.70 -7.94
N ASN A 109 9.89 -4.28 -7.20
CA ASN A 109 10.53 -2.97 -7.42
C ASN A 109 11.55 -2.98 -8.58
N ARG A 110 11.72 -4.11 -9.25
CA ARG A 110 12.62 -4.28 -10.40
C ARG A 110 11.91 -4.72 -11.67
N ALA A 111 10.60 -4.85 -11.63
CA ALA A 111 9.81 -5.26 -12.78
C ALA A 111 9.97 -4.26 -13.94
N ALA A 112 9.83 -4.75 -15.17
CA ALA A 112 9.97 -3.90 -16.35
C ALA A 112 8.78 -2.95 -16.54
N THR A 113 7.59 -3.36 -16.07
CA THR A 113 6.36 -2.57 -16.17
C THR A 113 5.56 -2.68 -14.88
N ARG A 114 4.65 -1.72 -14.66
CA ARG A 114 3.74 -1.77 -13.52
C ARG A 114 2.78 -2.96 -13.57
N GLU A 115 2.41 -3.39 -14.77
CA GLU A 115 1.59 -4.57 -14.99
C GLU A 115 2.31 -5.84 -14.56
N GLU A 116 3.59 -5.96 -14.94
CA GLU A 116 4.44 -7.07 -14.50
C GLU A 116 4.58 -7.08 -12.97
N ALA A 117 4.79 -5.92 -12.36
CA ALA A 117 4.88 -5.80 -10.91
C ALA A 117 3.60 -6.28 -10.22
N ALA A 118 2.43 -5.93 -10.76
CA ALA A 118 1.14 -6.40 -10.26
C ALA A 118 1.01 -7.93 -10.36
N TRP A 119 1.41 -8.51 -11.48
CA TRP A 119 1.41 -9.97 -11.66
C TRP A 119 2.39 -10.67 -10.72
N MET A 120 3.54 -10.07 -10.44
CA MET A 120 4.49 -10.63 -9.47
C MET A 120 3.88 -10.71 -8.06
N LEU A 121 3.15 -9.70 -7.63
CA LEU A 121 2.45 -9.72 -6.35
C LEU A 121 1.42 -10.86 -6.31
N ALA A 122 0.63 -11.00 -7.36
CA ALA A 122 -0.39 -12.06 -7.45
C ALA A 122 0.24 -13.45 -7.47
N ALA A 123 1.32 -13.64 -8.25
CA ALA A 123 1.99 -14.92 -8.37
C ALA A 123 2.63 -15.39 -7.08
N GLN A 124 3.01 -14.47 -6.22
CA GLN A 124 3.61 -14.78 -4.91
C GLN A 124 2.56 -14.93 -3.80
N GLY A 125 1.28 -14.86 -4.14
CA GLY A 125 0.20 -15.10 -3.20
C GLY A 125 -0.10 -13.95 -2.26
N TYR A 126 0.15 -12.70 -2.70
CA TYR A 126 -0.21 -11.53 -1.90
C TYR A 126 -1.68 -11.57 -1.49
N ALA A 127 -2.53 -11.99 -2.42
CA ALA A 127 -3.94 -12.25 -2.16
C ALA A 127 -4.35 -13.57 -2.80
N THR A 128 -5.36 -14.21 -2.23
CA THR A 128 -5.87 -15.50 -2.73
C THR A 128 -6.79 -15.35 -3.93
N SER A 129 -7.28 -14.16 -4.20
CA SER A 129 -8.19 -13.89 -5.32
C SER A 129 -7.49 -14.10 -6.66
N PRO A 130 -8.06 -14.88 -7.60
CA PRO A 130 -7.50 -15.06 -8.94
C PRO A 130 -7.55 -13.78 -9.80
N THR A 131 -8.31 -12.77 -9.38
CA THR A 131 -8.45 -11.51 -10.10
C THR A 131 -7.61 -10.38 -9.48
N TYR A 132 -6.71 -10.68 -8.55
CA TYR A 132 -5.96 -9.65 -7.82
C TYR A 132 -5.16 -8.74 -8.76
N ALA A 133 -4.31 -9.32 -9.61
CA ALA A 133 -3.50 -8.54 -10.54
C ALA A 133 -4.34 -7.72 -11.52
N SER A 134 -5.36 -8.33 -12.11
CA SER A 134 -6.22 -7.63 -13.07
C SER A 134 -7.00 -6.48 -12.42
N THR A 135 -7.39 -6.65 -11.15
CA THR A 135 -8.04 -5.57 -10.39
C THR A 135 -7.09 -4.41 -10.14
N LEU A 136 -5.85 -4.70 -9.72
CA LEU A 136 -4.83 -3.65 -9.54
C LEU A 136 -4.56 -2.89 -10.84
N ILE A 137 -4.41 -3.62 -11.95
CA ILE A 137 -4.16 -3.02 -13.27
C ILE A 137 -5.33 -2.11 -13.67
N ARG A 138 -6.55 -2.57 -13.49
CA ARG A 138 -7.75 -1.76 -13.80
C ARG A 138 -7.80 -0.49 -12.94
N LEU A 139 -7.49 -0.59 -11.65
CA LEU A 139 -7.42 0.57 -10.76
C LEU A 139 -6.36 1.57 -11.24
N MET A 140 -5.17 1.09 -11.60
CA MET A 140 -4.13 1.95 -12.14
C MET A 140 -4.55 2.61 -13.45
N ASN A 141 -5.18 1.87 -14.36
CA ASN A 141 -5.62 2.42 -15.64
C ASN A 141 -6.65 3.55 -15.49
N ARG A 142 -7.45 3.49 -14.43
CA ARG A 142 -8.50 4.50 -14.18
C ARG A 142 -8.02 5.69 -13.36
N ASN A 143 -7.02 5.51 -12.51
CA ASN A 143 -6.72 6.47 -11.44
C ASN A 143 -5.29 7.00 -11.45
N SER A 144 -4.38 6.47 -12.26
CA SER A 144 -2.98 6.86 -12.22
C SER A 144 -2.79 8.36 -12.41
N VAL A 145 -1.90 8.91 -11.60
CA VAL A 145 -1.44 10.29 -11.70
C VAL A 145 0.03 10.28 -12.12
N PRO A 146 0.55 11.38 -12.67
CA PRO A 146 1.97 11.48 -12.98
C PRO A 146 2.83 11.23 -11.74
N VAL A 147 3.96 10.56 -11.90
CA VAL A 147 4.93 10.38 -10.82
C VAL A 147 5.61 11.72 -10.55
N PRO A 148 5.64 12.20 -9.29
CA PRO A 148 6.25 13.48 -8.99
C PRO A 148 7.76 13.47 -9.27
N SER A 149 8.28 14.53 -9.92
CA SER A 149 9.68 14.62 -10.31
C SER A 149 10.52 15.52 -9.42
N ASN A 150 9.92 16.51 -8.76
CA ASN A 150 10.62 17.43 -7.86
C ASN A 150 10.01 17.35 -6.47
N LEU A 151 10.51 16.42 -5.65
CA LEU A 151 9.97 16.12 -4.34
C LEU A 151 10.29 17.18 -3.27
N ASP A 152 11.26 18.06 -3.53
CA ASP A 152 11.63 19.11 -2.59
C ASP A 152 10.83 20.40 -2.79
N ASP A 153 10.07 20.48 -3.88
CA ASP A 153 9.26 21.64 -4.21
C ASP A 153 7.89 21.57 -3.51
N ASP A 154 7.58 22.61 -2.73
CA ASP A 154 6.29 22.69 -2.02
C ASP A 154 5.09 22.70 -2.97
N LYS A 155 5.21 23.31 -4.14
CA LYS A 155 4.14 23.29 -5.15
C LYS A 155 3.87 21.89 -5.66
N THR A 156 4.93 21.11 -5.88
CA THR A 156 4.80 19.71 -6.28
C THR A 156 4.07 18.93 -5.20
N ARG A 157 4.47 19.04 -3.94
CA ARG A 157 3.82 18.37 -2.82
C ARG A 157 2.37 18.77 -2.68
N GLU A 158 2.07 20.08 -2.81
CA GLU A 158 0.70 20.59 -2.73
C GLU A 158 -0.20 19.99 -3.82
N SER A 159 0.33 19.79 -5.04
CA SER A 159 -0.46 19.23 -6.15
C SER A 159 -0.89 17.78 -5.92
N TYR A 160 -0.25 17.04 -5.00
CA TYR A 160 -0.60 15.68 -4.64
C TYR A 160 -1.48 15.60 -3.39
N ARG A 161 -1.84 16.71 -2.81
CA ARG A 161 -2.73 16.77 -1.65
C ARG A 161 -4.13 16.32 -2.01
N CYS A 162 -4.80 15.68 -1.05
CA CYS A 162 -6.19 15.25 -1.22
C CYS A 162 -7.13 16.46 -1.29
N SER A 163 -8.09 16.39 -2.19
CA SER A 163 -9.12 17.43 -2.33
C SER A 163 -10.29 17.23 -1.37
#